data_e238717c6145af89772a72fe954e261c
#
_entry.id   e238717c6145af89772a72fe954e261c
#
_cell.length_a   1.000
_cell.length_b   1.000
_cell.length_c   1.000
_cell.angle_alpha   90.00
_cell.angle_beta   90.00
_cell.angle_gamma   90.00
#
_symmetry.space_group_name_H-M   'P 1'
#
loop_
_entity.id
_entity.type
_entity.pdbx_description
1 polymer ?
#
loop_
_entity_poly.entity_id
_entity_poly.type
_entity_poly.pdbx_seq_one_letter_code
_entity_poly.pdbx_strand_id
1 'polypeptide(L)'
;MEIDKDGRYIYSDIELDRHEGQIIEEIKAASVESITDPDGWLEEAKRNILLTSVDTVLNWARRSSLWPVICFPACCAFEFIAAEGPRFDMSRFGMEILRASPRQADLMITAGTLTWKMAPNVRRIYDQMPEPKWVIAMGACGISGGIFRSSYNVVPGYNKIIPVDVYVPGCPPRPEALIYGVQLLQKKIAKARAVPDLPKLPGLPGSKQKGGQS
;
A
#
# COMPACT_ATOMS: atom_id res chain seq x y z
N MET A 1 -15.13 -13.46 5.39
CA MET A 1 -14.51 -13.11 6.68
C MET A 1 -15.53 -13.56 7.73
N GLU A 2 -15.42 -14.77 8.19
CA GLU A 2 -16.32 -15.35 9.21
C GLU A 2 -15.67 -15.27 10.59
N ILE A 3 -16.49 -14.96 11.58
CA ILE A 3 -16.08 -14.90 12.98
C ILE A 3 -16.68 -16.12 13.65
N ASP A 4 -15.85 -16.96 14.27
CA ASP A 4 -16.27 -18.10 15.06
C ASP A 4 -17.09 -17.65 16.29
N LYS A 5 -17.90 -18.55 16.83
CA LYS A 5 -18.76 -18.32 18.02
C LYS A 5 -17.96 -17.84 19.24
N ASP A 6 -16.64 -18.06 19.24
CA ASP A 6 -15.70 -17.62 20.28
C ASP A 6 -14.99 -16.29 19.96
N GLY A 7 -15.42 -15.56 18.93
CA GLY A 7 -14.89 -14.24 18.56
C GLY A 7 -13.51 -14.26 17.90
N ARG A 8 -13.05 -15.40 17.42
CA ARG A 8 -11.80 -15.54 16.68
C ARG A 8 -12.04 -15.44 15.18
N TYR A 9 -11.17 -14.71 14.49
CA TYR A 9 -11.19 -14.64 13.02
C TYR A 9 -10.66 -15.96 12.45
N ILE A 10 -11.50 -16.67 11.74
CA ILE A 10 -11.08 -17.85 10.96
C ILE A 10 -10.50 -17.32 9.66
N TYR A 11 -9.16 -17.35 9.55
CA TYR A 11 -8.50 -17.32 8.26
C TYR A 11 -8.65 -18.72 7.68
N SER A 12 -9.46 -18.84 6.65
CA SER A 12 -9.49 -20.08 5.87
C SER A 12 -8.22 -20.13 4.99
N ASP A 13 -7.18 -20.77 5.49
CA ASP A 13 -5.93 -21.04 4.75
C ASP A 13 -6.18 -21.84 3.45
N ILE A 14 -7.38 -22.35 3.28
CA ILE A 14 -7.80 -23.17 2.14
C ILE A 14 -8.01 -22.37 0.83
N GLU A 15 -8.33 -21.07 0.92
CA GLU A 15 -8.49 -20.25 -0.30
C GLU A 15 -7.14 -19.74 -0.85
N LEU A 16 -6.15 -19.55 0.00
CA LEU A 16 -4.79 -19.15 -0.41
C LEU A 16 -4.10 -20.26 -1.22
N ASP A 17 -4.17 -21.51 -0.74
CA ASP A 17 -3.57 -22.67 -1.42
C ASP A 17 -4.21 -22.95 -2.80
N ARG A 18 -5.52 -22.70 -2.93
CA ARG A 18 -6.22 -22.89 -4.21
C ARG A 18 -5.84 -21.84 -5.25
N HIS A 19 -5.64 -20.59 -4.81
CA HIS A 19 -5.19 -19.51 -5.69
C HIS A 19 -3.74 -19.68 -6.13
N GLU A 20 -2.86 -20.16 -5.26
CA GLU A 20 -1.47 -20.45 -5.62
C GLU A 20 -1.36 -21.58 -6.63
N GLY A 21 -2.15 -22.63 -6.48
CA GLY A 21 -2.19 -23.74 -7.44
C GLY A 21 -2.65 -23.31 -8.84
N GLN A 22 -3.67 -22.45 -8.93
CA GLN A 22 -4.15 -21.93 -10.22
C GLN A 22 -3.14 -21.00 -10.88
N ILE A 23 -2.48 -20.14 -10.12
CA ILE A 23 -1.45 -19.23 -10.63
C ILE A 23 -0.24 -20.02 -11.16
N ILE A 24 0.16 -21.09 -10.48
CA ILE A 24 1.27 -21.95 -10.93
C ILE A 24 0.92 -22.69 -12.21
N GLU A 25 -0.32 -23.17 -12.38
CA GLU A 25 -0.77 -23.80 -13.62
C GLU A 25 -0.88 -22.80 -14.77
N GLU A 26 -1.39 -21.58 -14.53
CA GLU A 26 -1.43 -20.51 -15.53
C GLU A 26 -0.02 -20.06 -15.95
N ILE A 27 0.93 -19.97 -15.02
CA ILE A 27 2.32 -19.66 -15.33
C ILE A 27 2.98 -20.77 -16.15
N LYS A 28 2.70 -22.04 -15.83
CA LYS A 28 3.22 -23.17 -16.59
C LYS A 28 2.61 -23.25 -17.99
N ALA A 29 1.31 -23.00 -18.13
CA ALA A 29 0.63 -22.97 -19.43
C ALA A 29 1.14 -21.82 -20.30
N ALA A 30 1.29 -20.64 -19.74
CA ALA A 30 1.83 -19.45 -20.44
C ALA A 30 3.30 -19.64 -20.87
N SER A 31 4.11 -20.35 -20.07
CA SER A 31 5.52 -20.60 -20.40
C SER A 31 5.72 -21.66 -21.49
N VAL A 32 4.77 -22.54 -21.72
CA VAL A 32 4.86 -23.57 -22.78
C VAL A 32 4.41 -23.02 -24.14
N GLU A 33 3.42 -22.12 -24.19
CA GLU A 33 2.97 -21.50 -25.44
C GLU A 33 3.98 -20.50 -26.04
N SER A 34 4.85 -19.90 -25.20
CA SER A 34 5.83 -18.90 -25.64
C SER A 34 7.10 -19.50 -26.28
N ILE A 35 7.29 -20.81 -26.23
CA ILE A 35 8.51 -21.47 -26.72
C ILE A 35 8.43 -21.80 -28.24
N THR A 36 7.26 -21.68 -28.86
CA THR A 36 7.04 -22.10 -30.24
C THR A 36 7.36 -21.10 -31.35
N ASP A 37 7.59 -19.80 -30.99
CA ASP A 37 7.91 -18.75 -31.95
C ASP A 37 9.25 -18.06 -31.63
N PRO A 38 10.37 -18.45 -32.30
CA PRO A 38 11.69 -17.90 -31.97
C PRO A 38 11.85 -16.40 -32.24
N ASP A 39 11.04 -15.78 -33.08
CA ASP A 39 11.09 -14.35 -33.35
C ASP A 39 10.19 -13.53 -32.43
N GLY A 40 9.11 -14.09 -31.91
CA GLY A 40 8.18 -13.42 -31.00
C GLY A 40 8.74 -13.18 -29.60
N TRP A 41 9.53 -14.11 -29.07
CA TRP A 41 10.10 -13.97 -27.73
C TRP A 41 11.15 -12.87 -27.60
N LEU A 42 11.89 -12.57 -28.70
CA LEU A 42 12.90 -11.51 -28.72
C LEU A 42 12.26 -10.12 -28.63
N GLU A 43 11.16 -9.90 -29.34
CA GLU A 43 10.41 -8.64 -29.25
C GLU A 43 9.72 -8.49 -27.89
N GLU A 44 9.20 -9.57 -27.35
CA GLU A 44 8.61 -9.59 -26.01
C GLU A 44 9.67 -9.39 -24.92
N ALA A 45 10.84 -10.01 -25.05
CA ALA A 45 11.96 -9.79 -24.14
C ALA A 45 12.47 -8.34 -24.17
N LYS A 46 12.63 -7.73 -25.36
CA LYS A 46 13.01 -6.31 -25.47
C LYS A 46 11.99 -5.38 -24.83
N ARG A 47 10.70 -5.64 -25.02
CA ARG A 47 9.62 -4.88 -24.39
C ARG A 47 9.64 -5.04 -22.88
N ASN A 48 9.82 -6.25 -22.37
CA ASN A 48 9.87 -6.54 -20.93
C ASN A 48 11.09 -5.89 -20.28
N ILE A 49 12.26 -5.88 -20.93
CA ILE A 49 13.46 -5.22 -20.43
C ILE A 49 13.25 -3.70 -20.34
N LEU A 50 12.65 -3.08 -21.36
CA LEU A 50 12.35 -1.64 -21.35
C LEU A 50 11.35 -1.30 -20.25
N LEU A 51 10.27 -2.05 -20.12
CA LEU A 51 9.26 -1.83 -19.07
C LEU A 51 9.86 -2.03 -17.66
N THR A 52 10.68 -3.07 -17.48
CA THR A 52 11.35 -3.32 -16.19
C THR A 52 12.31 -2.19 -15.82
N SER A 53 13.02 -1.62 -16.79
CA SER A 53 13.92 -0.48 -16.56
C SER A 53 13.14 0.78 -16.18
N VAL A 54 12.03 1.07 -16.85
CA VAL A 54 11.15 2.20 -16.53
C VAL A 54 10.52 2.02 -15.15
N ASP A 55 9.99 0.83 -14.84
CA ASP A 55 9.43 0.53 -13.53
C ASP A 55 10.45 0.73 -12.40
N THR A 56 11.69 0.31 -12.63
CA THR A 56 12.77 0.47 -11.63
C THR A 56 13.07 1.94 -11.36
N VAL A 57 13.17 2.76 -12.40
CA VAL A 57 13.43 4.21 -12.26
C VAL A 57 12.26 4.91 -11.59
N LEU A 58 11.03 4.64 -12.01
CA LEU A 58 9.83 5.25 -11.42
C LEU A 58 9.66 4.85 -9.95
N ASN A 59 9.88 3.59 -9.61
CA ASN A 59 9.79 3.13 -8.23
C ASN A 59 10.93 3.69 -7.37
N TRP A 60 12.12 3.85 -7.93
CA TRP A 60 13.21 4.54 -7.24
C TRP A 60 12.85 6.00 -6.93
N ALA A 61 12.31 6.74 -7.90
CA ALA A 61 11.86 8.11 -7.70
C ALA A 61 10.75 8.21 -6.64
N ARG A 62 9.73 7.37 -6.74
CA ARG A 62 8.59 7.35 -5.78
C ARG A 62 9.03 7.03 -4.35
N ARG A 63 9.86 5.99 -4.16
CA ARG A 63 10.33 5.61 -2.82
C ARG A 63 11.25 6.66 -2.18
N SER A 64 11.97 7.44 -2.99
CA SER A 64 12.95 8.42 -2.52
C SER A 64 12.35 9.80 -2.25
N SER A 65 11.08 10.04 -2.63
CA SER A 65 10.37 11.30 -2.42
C SER A 65 8.92 11.00 -2.06
N LEU A 66 8.69 10.64 -0.80
CA LEU A 66 7.35 10.42 -0.24
C LEU A 66 6.89 11.69 0.47
N TRP A 67 5.72 12.19 0.10
CA TRP A 67 5.15 13.40 0.67
C TRP A 67 3.96 13.05 1.56
N PRO A 68 4.16 13.03 2.87
CA PRO A 68 3.10 12.63 3.79
C PRO A 68 2.06 13.71 4.03
N VAL A 69 0.80 13.29 4.06
CA VAL A 69 -0.29 14.01 4.72
C VAL A 69 -0.52 13.37 6.09
N ILE A 70 -0.68 14.22 7.08
CA ILE A 70 -0.82 13.80 8.47
C ILE A 70 -2.29 13.81 8.91
N CYS A 71 -2.71 12.71 9.56
CA CYS A 71 -4.00 12.61 10.23
C CYS A 71 -3.76 12.14 11.67
N PHE A 72 -3.45 13.11 12.55
CA PHE A 72 -2.99 12.85 13.91
C PHE A 72 -3.93 13.45 14.96
N PRO A 73 -5.03 12.76 15.31
CA PRO A 73 -5.95 13.28 16.33
C PRO A 73 -5.47 13.12 17.77
N ALA A 74 -4.35 12.39 18.04
CA ALA A 74 -3.96 12.05 19.39
C ALA A 74 -2.42 11.95 19.60
N CYS A 75 -2.00 11.38 20.73
CA CYS A 75 -0.64 11.40 21.28
C CYS A 75 0.48 10.89 20.35
N CYS A 76 0.21 10.01 19.40
CA CYS A 76 1.22 9.56 18.42
C CYS A 76 1.74 10.71 17.53
N ALA A 77 1.02 11.84 17.47
CA ALA A 77 1.48 13.04 16.78
C ALA A 77 2.80 13.57 17.34
N PHE A 78 2.97 13.54 18.66
CA PHE A 78 4.20 14.02 19.30
C PHE A 78 5.40 13.16 18.96
N GLU A 79 5.21 11.87 18.86
CA GLU A 79 6.27 10.95 18.48
C GLU A 79 6.66 11.10 16.99
N PHE A 80 5.67 11.42 16.14
CA PHE A 80 5.93 11.78 14.76
C PHE A 80 6.74 13.09 14.67
N ILE A 81 6.36 14.13 15.43
CA ILE A 81 7.13 15.40 15.49
C ILE A 81 8.56 15.14 15.99
N ALA A 82 8.73 14.23 16.95
CA ALA A 82 10.06 13.83 17.41
C ALA A 82 10.87 13.12 16.32
N ALA A 83 10.22 12.36 15.43
CA ALA A 83 10.86 11.71 14.29
C ALA A 83 11.30 12.70 13.21
N GLU A 84 10.59 13.82 13.05
CA GLU A 84 10.98 14.94 12.16
C GLU A 84 12.05 15.84 12.81
N GLY A 85 12.28 15.68 14.11
CA GLY A 85 13.25 16.48 14.84
C GLY A 85 14.70 16.13 14.48
N PRO A 86 15.67 17.01 14.83
CA PRO A 86 17.07 16.92 14.37
C PRO A 86 17.81 15.66 14.83
N ARG A 87 17.31 14.96 15.85
CA ARG A 87 17.91 13.71 16.33
C ARG A 87 17.69 12.53 15.38
N PHE A 88 16.48 12.44 14.78
CA PHE A 88 16.08 11.32 13.93
C PHE A 88 16.02 11.71 12.46
N ASP A 89 15.47 12.87 12.16
CA ASP A 89 15.42 13.51 10.85
C ASP A 89 14.95 12.61 9.71
N MET A 90 13.65 12.58 9.48
CA MET A 90 13.04 11.78 8.42
C MET A 90 13.35 12.28 7.01
N SER A 91 13.87 13.50 6.86
CA SER A 91 14.31 14.06 5.57
C SER A 91 15.38 13.20 4.90
N ARG A 92 16.23 12.54 5.65
CA ARG A 92 17.23 11.57 5.13
C ARG A 92 16.60 10.38 4.38
N PHE A 93 15.32 10.10 4.64
CA PHE A 93 14.58 9.03 4.00
C PHE A 93 13.65 9.53 2.89
N GLY A 94 13.75 10.83 2.52
CA GLY A 94 12.94 11.43 1.47
C GLY A 94 11.55 11.87 1.92
N MET A 95 11.36 12.17 3.21
CA MET A 95 10.08 12.54 3.80
C MET A 95 10.13 13.89 4.53
N GLU A 96 10.82 14.86 3.96
CA GLU A 96 10.98 16.18 4.58
C GLU A 96 9.69 17.03 4.49
N ILE A 97 8.94 16.91 3.40
CA ILE A 97 7.89 17.85 3.09
C ILE A 97 6.53 17.30 3.54
N LEU A 98 6.04 17.80 4.66
CA LEU A 98 4.67 17.57 5.11
C LEU A 98 3.70 18.39 4.27
N ARG A 99 2.73 17.72 3.66
CA ARG A 99 1.70 18.40 2.85
C ARG A 99 0.42 18.60 3.64
N ALA A 100 -0.04 19.86 3.71
CA ALA A 100 -1.35 20.19 4.28
C ALA A 100 -2.48 19.81 3.32
N SER A 101 -2.21 19.80 2.00
CA SER A 101 -3.20 19.42 0.99
C SER A 101 -3.11 17.93 0.65
N PRO A 102 -4.19 17.14 0.82
CA PRO A 102 -4.22 15.74 0.43
C PRO A 102 -3.94 15.50 -1.06
N ARG A 103 -4.29 16.46 -1.90
CA ARG A 103 -4.10 16.38 -3.37
C ARG A 103 -2.66 16.41 -3.81
N GLN A 104 -1.74 16.80 -2.92
CA GLN A 104 -0.30 16.88 -3.18
C GLN A 104 0.49 15.83 -2.40
N ALA A 105 -0.18 14.91 -1.73
CA ALA A 105 0.43 13.90 -0.88
C ALA A 105 0.30 12.52 -1.48
N ASP A 106 1.37 11.74 -1.37
CA ASP A 106 1.45 10.35 -1.84
C ASP A 106 1.29 9.36 -0.69
N LEU A 107 1.63 9.78 0.51
CA LEU A 107 1.59 8.96 1.71
C LEU A 107 0.63 9.56 2.73
N MET A 108 -0.24 8.74 3.31
CA MET A 108 -1.05 9.12 4.46
C MET A 108 -0.53 8.44 5.72
N ILE A 109 -0.13 9.22 6.72
CA ILE A 109 0.21 8.67 8.03
C ILE A 109 -0.97 8.93 8.97
N THR A 110 -1.59 7.84 9.42
CA THR A 110 -2.71 7.88 10.36
C THR A 110 -2.22 7.46 11.73
N ALA A 111 -2.49 8.28 12.75
CA ALA A 111 -2.00 8.02 14.09
C ALA A 111 -2.98 8.47 15.16
N GLY A 112 -3.17 7.63 16.17
CA GLY A 112 -4.03 7.95 17.31
C GLY A 112 -5.44 7.40 17.20
N THR A 113 -6.29 7.80 18.13
CA THR A 113 -7.66 7.29 18.30
C THR A 113 -8.60 7.90 17.28
N LEU A 114 -9.20 7.08 16.46
CA LEU A 114 -10.20 7.51 15.49
C LEU A 114 -11.60 7.38 16.07
N THR A 115 -12.38 8.45 16.06
CA THR A 115 -13.78 8.43 16.47
C THR A 115 -14.70 8.22 15.27
N TRP A 116 -15.88 7.65 15.50
CA TRP A 116 -16.90 7.48 14.45
C TRP A 116 -17.30 8.80 13.79
N LYS A 117 -17.29 9.90 14.55
CA LYS A 117 -17.56 11.24 14.01
C LYS A 117 -16.50 11.71 13.02
N MET A 118 -15.23 11.35 13.24
CA MET A 118 -14.12 11.72 12.35
C MET A 118 -13.91 10.75 11.19
N ALA A 119 -14.41 9.54 11.28
CA ALA A 119 -14.22 8.50 10.28
C ALA A 119 -14.60 8.93 8.84
N PRO A 120 -15.75 9.60 8.59
CA PRO A 120 -16.09 10.08 7.26
C PRO A 120 -15.10 11.13 6.71
N ASN A 121 -14.55 11.98 7.60
CA ASN A 121 -13.59 13.00 7.19
C ASN A 121 -12.25 12.37 6.78
N VAL A 122 -11.77 11.38 7.53
CA VAL A 122 -10.57 10.62 7.18
C VAL A 122 -10.74 9.93 5.83
N ARG A 123 -11.91 9.32 5.58
CA ARG A 123 -12.22 8.71 4.29
C ARG A 123 -12.17 9.72 3.15
N ARG A 124 -12.76 10.92 3.34
CA ARG A 124 -12.71 11.99 2.33
C ARG A 124 -11.29 12.46 2.05
N ILE A 125 -10.44 12.58 3.08
CA ILE A 125 -9.03 12.93 2.91
C ILE A 125 -8.32 11.88 2.06
N TYR A 126 -8.53 10.60 2.37
CA TYR A 126 -7.98 9.49 1.60
C TYR A 126 -8.44 9.49 0.13
N ASP A 127 -9.72 9.73 -0.11
CA ASP A 127 -10.28 9.75 -1.47
C ASP A 127 -9.78 10.95 -2.30
N GLN A 128 -9.33 12.03 -1.65
CA GLN A 128 -8.74 13.21 -2.31
C GLN A 128 -7.27 13.02 -2.70
N MET A 129 -6.60 12.00 -2.19
CA MET A 129 -5.22 11.73 -2.55
C MET A 129 -5.13 11.12 -3.95
N PRO A 130 -4.13 11.56 -4.77
CA PRO A 130 -3.89 10.98 -6.08
C PRO A 130 -3.36 9.54 -5.98
N GLU A 131 -3.57 8.76 -7.02
CA GLU A 131 -2.93 7.44 -7.16
C GLU A 131 -1.53 7.61 -7.83
N PRO A 132 -0.53 6.83 -7.43
CA PRO A 132 -0.52 5.81 -6.38
C PRO A 132 -0.40 6.42 -4.98
N LYS A 133 -1.14 5.88 -4.01
CA LYS A 133 -1.16 6.34 -2.63
C LYS A 133 -0.95 5.19 -1.66
N TRP A 134 -0.33 5.51 -0.53
CA TRP A 134 -0.01 4.53 0.52
C TRP A 134 -0.46 5.03 1.89
N VAL A 135 -0.73 4.09 2.80
CA VAL A 135 -1.19 4.39 4.14
C VAL A 135 -0.37 3.66 5.19
N ILE A 136 0.16 4.40 6.16
CA ILE A 136 0.79 3.85 7.37
C ILE A 136 -0.13 4.09 8.55
N ALA A 137 -0.49 3.03 9.27
CA ALA A 137 -1.20 3.12 10.54
C ALA A 137 -0.21 3.05 11.71
N MET A 138 -0.09 4.15 12.45
CA MET A 138 0.85 4.30 13.57
C MET A 138 0.14 4.17 14.90
N GLY A 139 0.68 3.27 15.73
CA GLY A 139 0.26 3.08 17.12
C GLY A 139 -0.91 2.13 17.31
N ALA A 140 -1.05 1.61 18.52
CA ALA A 140 -2.06 0.61 18.87
C ALA A 140 -3.50 1.09 18.61
N CYS A 141 -3.78 2.39 18.84
CA CYS A 141 -5.08 2.98 18.57
C CYS A 141 -5.39 2.98 17.07
N GLY A 142 -4.39 3.27 16.22
CA GLY A 142 -4.54 3.25 14.78
C GLY A 142 -4.74 1.84 14.22
N ILE A 143 -4.12 0.84 14.83
CA ILE A 143 -4.14 -0.55 14.38
C ILE A 143 -5.45 -1.25 14.76
N SER A 144 -5.85 -1.15 16.04
CA SER A 144 -6.95 -1.96 16.60
C SER A 144 -7.87 -1.21 17.56
N GLY A 145 -7.72 0.11 17.69
CA GLY A 145 -8.38 0.91 18.72
C GLY A 145 -7.61 0.92 20.06
N GLY A 146 -6.58 0.07 20.22
CA GLY A 146 -5.73 0.03 21.41
C GLY A 146 -6.51 -0.14 22.71
N ILE A 147 -6.14 0.64 23.72
CA ILE A 147 -6.80 0.66 25.04
C ILE A 147 -8.25 1.18 24.98
N PHE A 148 -8.63 1.90 23.90
CA PHE A 148 -9.97 2.46 23.72
C PHE A 148 -10.88 1.59 22.82
N ARG A 149 -10.46 0.38 22.49
CA ARG A 149 -11.18 -0.52 21.57
C ARG A 149 -12.63 -0.78 21.98
N SER A 150 -12.90 -0.87 23.29
CA SER A 150 -14.24 -1.13 23.83
C SER A 150 -15.10 0.13 23.97
N SER A 151 -14.57 1.31 23.65
CA SER A 151 -15.32 2.56 23.72
C SER A 151 -16.38 2.65 22.62
N TYR A 152 -17.59 3.09 22.98
CA TYR A 152 -18.73 3.22 22.06
C TYR A 152 -18.49 4.19 20.90
N ASN A 153 -17.56 5.13 21.06
CA ASN A 153 -17.32 6.20 20.06
C ASN A 153 -16.02 6.02 19.28
N VAL A 154 -15.28 4.94 19.49
CA VAL A 154 -13.98 4.70 18.86
C VAL A 154 -14.09 3.62 17.79
N VAL A 155 -13.49 3.91 16.63
CA VAL A 155 -13.35 2.95 15.53
C VAL A 155 -12.22 1.99 15.89
N PRO A 156 -12.43 0.67 15.86
CA PRO A 156 -11.40 -0.32 16.18
C PRO A 156 -10.43 -0.52 15.01
N GLY A 157 -9.63 0.52 14.71
CA GLY A 157 -8.60 0.52 13.69
C GLY A 157 -8.97 1.24 12.39
N TYR A 158 -7.98 1.89 11.78
CA TYR A 158 -8.16 2.61 10.49
C TYR A 158 -8.47 1.68 9.33
N ASN A 159 -8.05 0.41 9.40
CA ASN A 159 -8.32 -0.60 8.37
C ASN A 159 -9.83 -0.87 8.14
N LYS A 160 -10.69 -0.45 9.05
CA LYS A 160 -12.14 -0.52 8.87
C LYS A 160 -12.69 0.53 7.90
N ILE A 161 -11.94 1.59 7.65
CA ILE A 161 -12.37 2.76 6.88
C ILE A 161 -11.55 2.93 5.61
N ILE A 162 -10.23 2.72 5.69
CA ILE A 162 -9.29 2.89 4.58
C ILE A 162 -8.34 1.68 4.53
N PRO A 163 -7.84 1.30 3.34
CA PRO A 163 -6.81 0.28 3.23
C PRO A 163 -5.51 0.76 3.87
N VAL A 164 -4.84 -0.12 4.61
CA VAL A 164 -3.57 0.18 5.29
C VAL A 164 -2.48 -0.71 4.73
N ASP A 165 -1.35 -0.11 4.35
CA ASP A 165 -0.21 -0.79 3.76
C ASP A 165 0.80 -1.29 4.77
N VAL A 166 1.05 -0.50 5.82
CA VAL A 166 2.02 -0.81 6.86
C VAL A 166 1.47 -0.44 8.23
N TYR A 167 1.70 -1.31 9.20
CA TYR A 167 1.32 -1.10 10.60
C TYR A 167 2.57 -0.91 11.46
N VAL A 168 2.58 0.16 12.27
CA VAL A 168 3.68 0.46 13.21
C VAL A 168 3.15 0.30 14.64
N PRO A 169 3.47 -0.80 15.34
CA PRO A 169 2.99 -1.05 16.68
C PRO A 169 3.68 -0.19 17.73
N GLY A 170 2.97 0.14 18.79
CA GLY A 170 3.43 0.91 19.94
C GLY A 170 2.33 1.78 20.54
N CYS A 171 2.56 2.33 21.73
CA CYS A 171 1.59 3.22 22.39
C CYS A 171 2.29 4.29 23.25
N PRO A 172 2.83 5.36 22.60
CA PRO A 172 3.15 5.54 21.20
C PRO A 172 4.33 4.67 20.74
N PRO A 173 4.47 4.39 19.44
CA PRO A 173 5.68 3.77 18.91
C PRO A 173 6.84 4.77 18.93
N ARG A 174 8.03 4.29 19.19
CA ARG A 174 9.24 5.13 19.14
C ARG A 174 9.50 5.66 17.73
N PRO A 175 10.20 6.79 17.57
CA PRO A 175 10.56 7.34 16.26
C PRO A 175 11.28 6.34 15.36
N GLU A 176 12.16 5.51 15.93
CA GLU A 176 12.88 4.49 15.17
C GLU A 176 11.93 3.42 14.58
N ALA A 177 10.87 3.08 15.32
CA ALA A 177 9.86 2.14 14.83
C ALA A 177 9.07 2.74 13.65
N LEU A 178 8.78 4.03 13.68
CA LEU A 178 8.15 4.73 12.56
C LEU A 178 9.07 4.75 11.33
N ILE A 179 10.34 5.10 11.51
CA ILE A 179 11.35 5.08 10.44
C ILE A 179 11.46 3.68 9.83
N TYR A 180 11.46 2.64 10.66
CA TYR A 180 11.45 1.27 10.16
C TYR A 180 10.18 0.95 9.36
N GLY A 181 9.01 1.41 9.80
CA GLY A 181 7.75 1.28 9.06
C GLY A 181 7.81 1.95 7.68
N VAL A 182 8.42 3.14 7.60
CA VAL A 182 8.67 3.84 6.33
C VAL A 182 9.61 3.02 5.42
N GLN A 183 10.69 2.47 5.96
CA GLN A 183 11.60 1.62 5.19
C GLN A 183 10.91 0.34 4.66
N LEU A 184 10.00 -0.24 5.44
CA LEU A 184 9.18 -1.36 4.97
C LEU A 184 8.29 -0.95 3.80
N LEU A 185 7.65 0.23 3.89
CA LEU A 185 6.85 0.78 2.80
C LEU A 185 7.71 1.03 1.56
N GLN A 186 8.89 1.62 1.70
CA GLN A 186 9.83 1.85 0.60
C GLN A 186 10.23 0.54 -0.10
N LYS A 187 10.44 -0.55 0.66
CA LYS A 187 10.68 -1.89 0.11
C LYS A 187 9.46 -2.43 -0.64
N LYS A 188 8.24 -2.15 -0.17
CA LYS A 188 6.99 -2.53 -0.84
C LYS A 188 6.85 -1.78 -2.17
N ILE A 189 7.10 -0.47 -2.17
CA ILE A 189 7.06 0.36 -3.39
C ILE A 189 8.07 -0.12 -4.43
N ALA A 190 9.29 -0.46 -3.99
CA ALA A 190 10.34 -0.94 -4.89
C ALA A 190 9.99 -2.26 -5.62
N LYS A 191 9.11 -3.07 -5.03
CA LYS A 191 8.64 -4.32 -5.62
C LYS A 191 7.34 -4.17 -6.42
N ALA A 192 6.63 -3.06 -6.28
CA ALA A 192 5.38 -2.82 -6.97
C ALA A 192 5.65 -2.50 -8.46
N ARG A 193 4.69 -2.85 -9.33
CA ARG A 193 4.71 -2.35 -10.71
C ARG A 193 4.31 -0.88 -10.72
N ALA A 194 5.15 -0.03 -11.30
CA ALA A 194 4.91 1.40 -11.38
C ALA A 194 3.96 1.76 -12.53
N VAL A 195 3.99 0.97 -13.59
CA VAL A 195 3.15 1.16 -14.77
C VAL A 195 2.01 0.14 -14.67
N PRO A 196 0.76 0.56 -14.39
CA PRO A 196 -0.40 -0.30 -14.59
C PRO A 196 -0.43 -0.74 -16.04
N ASP A 197 -0.94 -1.94 -16.33
CA ASP A 197 -1.01 -2.49 -17.67
C ASP A 197 -1.32 -1.40 -18.68
N LEU A 198 -0.32 -1.09 -19.53
CA LEU A 198 -0.47 -0.10 -20.58
C LEU A 198 -1.71 -0.47 -21.38
N PRO A 199 -2.66 0.45 -21.61
CA PRO A 199 -3.77 0.19 -22.51
C PRO A 199 -3.16 -0.28 -23.82
N LYS A 200 -3.57 -1.47 -24.27
CA LYS A 200 -3.08 -2.09 -25.50
C LYS A 200 -3.25 -1.04 -26.62
N LEU A 201 -2.13 -0.52 -27.10
CA LEU A 201 -2.13 0.45 -28.18
C LEU A 201 -2.90 -0.15 -29.35
N PRO A 202 -3.93 0.52 -29.89
CA PRO A 202 -4.66 0.03 -31.05
C PRO A 202 -3.70 0.01 -32.25
N GLY A 203 -3.36 -1.18 -32.71
CA GLY A 203 -2.52 -1.34 -33.91
C GLY A 203 -1.44 -2.43 -33.84
N LEU A 204 -1.24 -3.12 -32.72
CA LEU A 204 -0.33 -4.27 -32.65
C LEU A 204 -1.11 -5.57 -32.94
N PRO A 205 -0.71 -6.36 -33.95
CA PRO A 205 -1.34 -7.64 -34.25
C PRO A 205 -1.08 -8.62 -33.09
N GLY A 206 -2.12 -9.11 -32.44
CA GLY A 206 -1.98 -10.18 -31.45
C GLY A 206 -2.87 -10.16 -30.21
N SER A 207 -3.78 -9.18 -30.05
CA SER A 207 -4.71 -9.20 -28.91
C SER A 207 -6.09 -9.72 -29.30
N LYS A 208 -6.30 -11.04 -29.27
CA LYS A 208 -7.65 -11.61 -29.30
C LYS A 208 -8.37 -11.20 -28.00
N GLN A 209 -9.35 -10.33 -28.10
CA GLN A 209 -10.30 -10.06 -27.03
C GLN A 209 -11.05 -11.35 -26.72
N LYS A 210 -10.90 -11.89 -25.53
CA LYS A 210 -11.91 -12.81 -24.99
C LYS A 210 -13.12 -11.94 -24.61
N GLY A 211 -14.16 -12.05 -25.46
CA GLY A 211 -15.42 -11.36 -25.27
C GLY A 211 -16.03 -11.75 -23.93
N GLY A 212 -16.41 -10.73 -23.14
CA GLY A 212 -17.30 -10.90 -22.03
C GLY A 212 -18.67 -11.33 -22.55
N GLN A 213 -19.14 -12.45 -22.06
CA GLN A 213 -20.56 -12.79 -22.12
C GLN A 213 -21.20 -12.47 -20.78
N SER A 214 -22.26 -11.70 -20.89
CA SER A 214 -23.31 -11.30 -19.95
C SER A 214 -23.51 -12.17 -18.72
#